data_d2a5789a32857adf01183fc7de34e221
#
_entry.id   d2a5789a32857adf01183fc7de34e221
#
_cell.length_a   1.000
_cell.length_b   1.000
_cell.length_c   1.000
_cell.angle_alpha   90.00
_cell.angle_beta   90.00
_cell.angle_gamma   90.00
#
_symmetry.space_group_name_H-M   'P 1'
#
loop_
_entity.id
_entity.type
_entity.pdbx_description
1 polymer ?
#
loop_
_entity_poly.entity_id
_entity_poly.type
_entity_poly.pdbx_seq_one_letter_code
_entity_poly.pdbx_strand_id
1 'polypeptide(L)'
;MSRVDDLLNELRTHLRAAVSYSTASKANDVYEGFLFSLVVATARKSGAAVHYKDRVGNKTHSLLFRTSPGRLWSTKHNYTYAVVEFGTAPALEVHVGVYVQGSSGVQHECDVLVLDADEAALCRSERTSPRAAKCLLAIECKYYAAYVPLNQARGFAGLSMDMGNRDHSLFVANVGSGSVTKYLNRQKIARELHAVPGAPEIEGVQSLIREAFKAHVGRSDSNLRI
;
A
#
# COMPACT_ATOMS: atom_id res chain seq x y z
N MET A 1 15.09 -16.00 15.95
CA MET A 1 14.23 -15.88 14.77
C MET A 1 14.85 -14.88 13.83
N SER A 2 14.79 -15.06 12.50
CA SER A 2 15.31 -14.03 11.60
C SER A 2 14.33 -12.85 11.54
N ARG A 3 14.82 -11.64 11.21
CA ARG A 3 13.94 -10.46 11.03
C ARG A 3 12.84 -10.69 9.98
N VAL A 4 13.08 -11.57 9.02
CA VAL A 4 12.08 -11.95 8.00
C VAL A 4 11.01 -12.86 8.59
N ASP A 5 11.36 -13.76 9.52
CA ASP A 5 10.38 -14.61 10.23
C ASP A 5 9.44 -13.76 11.07
N ASP A 6 9.95 -12.72 11.75
CA ASP A 6 9.14 -11.79 12.53
C ASP A 6 8.14 -11.04 11.64
N LEU A 7 8.57 -10.57 10.46
CA LEU A 7 7.69 -9.95 9.46
C LEU A 7 6.58 -10.91 9.00
N LEU A 8 6.92 -12.17 8.70
CA LEU A 8 5.96 -13.19 8.27
C LEU A 8 4.94 -13.53 9.35
N ASN A 9 5.36 -13.58 10.60
CA ASN A 9 4.48 -13.88 11.74
C ASN A 9 3.48 -12.74 11.96
N GLU A 10 3.95 -11.49 12.00
CA GLU A 10 3.08 -10.32 12.13
C GLU A 10 2.10 -10.20 10.94
N LEU A 11 2.58 -10.37 9.71
CA LEU A 11 1.77 -10.37 8.52
C LEU A 11 0.61 -11.38 8.61
N ARG A 12 0.89 -12.63 8.99
CA ARG A 12 -0.12 -13.68 9.14
C ARG A 12 -1.12 -13.36 10.24
N THR A 13 -0.65 -12.83 11.37
CA THR A 13 -1.48 -12.38 12.48
C THR A 13 -2.45 -11.28 12.08
N HIS A 14 -1.97 -10.27 11.38
CA HIS A 14 -2.80 -9.16 10.90
C HIS A 14 -3.83 -9.61 9.87
N LEU A 15 -3.44 -10.46 8.93
CA LEU A 15 -4.31 -10.86 7.81
C LEU A 15 -5.31 -11.96 8.19
N ARG A 16 -4.99 -12.79 9.19
CA ARG A 16 -5.80 -13.96 9.58
C ARG A 16 -6.08 -14.89 8.39
N ALA A 17 -5.09 -15.04 7.51
CA ALA A 17 -5.18 -15.79 6.26
C ALA A 17 -3.85 -16.47 5.94
N ALA A 18 -3.90 -17.55 5.16
CA ALA A 18 -2.70 -18.12 4.59
C ALA A 18 -2.11 -17.16 3.53
N VAL A 19 -0.79 -17.03 3.52
CA VAL A 19 -0.09 -16.13 2.61
C VAL A 19 0.98 -16.88 1.83
N SER A 20 1.01 -16.63 0.53
CA SER A 20 2.03 -17.13 -0.41
C SER A 20 2.46 -16.01 -1.36
N TYR A 21 3.50 -16.27 -2.14
CA TYR A 21 4.06 -15.34 -3.12
C TYR A 21 4.10 -15.99 -4.50
N SER A 22 3.99 -15.18 -5.55
CA SER A 22 3.91 -15.66 -6.95
C SER A 22 5.19 -16.36 -7.42
N THR A 23 6.33 -16.05 -6.80
CA THR A 23 7.63 -16.71 -7.00
C THR A 23 8.34 -16.83 -5.66
N ALA A 24 9.61 -17.30 -5.64
CA ALA A 24 10.43 -17.26 -4.44
C ALA A 24 10.56 -15.83 -3.93
N SER A 25 10.03 -15.56 -2.74
CA SER A 25 10.00 -14.22 -2.15
C SER A 25 11.36 -13.83 -1.58
N LYS A 26 11.69 -12.54 -1.71
CA LYS A 26 12.83 -11.88 -1.07
C LYS A 26 12.37 -11.10 0.15
N ALA A 27 13.30 -10.62 0.96
CA ALA A 27 12.99 -9.81 2.14
C ALA A 27 12.16 -8.55 1.82
N ASN A 28 12.38 -7.93 0.64
CA ASN A 28 11.57 -6.80 0.18
C ASN A 28 10.10 -7.20 -0.03
N ASP A 29 9.84 -8.33 -0.72
CA ASP A 29 8.48 -8.80 -0.99
C ASP A 29 7.73 -9.09 0.33
N VAL A 30 8.44 -9.66 1.30
CA VAL A 30 7.87 -9.93 2.63
C VAL A 30 7.57 -8.62 3.36
N TYR A 31 8.42 -7.61 3.23
CA TYR A 31 8.23 -6.30 3.83
C TYR A 31 7.04 -5.54 3.21
N GLU A 32 6.86 -5.60 1.89
CA GLU A 32 5.67 -5.08 1.21
C GLU A 32 4.39 -5.77 1.70
N GLY A 33 4.42 -7.10 1.82
CA GLY A 33 3.32 -7.87 2.40
C GLY A 33 3.02 -7.48 3.85
N PHE A 34 4.05 -7.21 4.66
CA PHE A 34 3.90 -6.73 6.02
C PHE A 34 3.22 -5.35 6.06
N LEU A 35 3.63 -4.39 5.22
CA LEU A 35 2.99 -3.07 5.16
C LEU A 35 1.56 -3.15 4.61
N PHE A 36 1.29 -4.00 3.63
CA PHE A 36 -0.09 -4.33 3.24
C PHE A 36 -0.91 -4.82 4.43
N SER A 37 -0.34 -5.69 5.27
CA SER A 37 -1.03 -6.22 6.45
C SER A 37 -1.33 -5.14 7.49
N LEU A 38 -0.46 -4.13 7.65
CA LEU A 38 -0.71 -2.97 8.51
C LEU A 38 -1.87 -2.12 8.00
N VAL A 39 -1.98 -1.92 6.67
CA VAL A 39 -3.14 -1.24 6.07
C VAL A 39 -4.43 -1.97 6.41
N VAL A 40 -4.47 -3.29 6.21
CA VAL A 40 -5.63 -4.14 6.51
C VAL A 40 -5.98 -4.12 8.01
N ALA A 41 -4.98 -4.28 8.88
CA ALA A 41 -5.19 -4.26 10.33
C ALA A 41 -5.71 -2.90 10.81
N THR A 42 -5.17 -1.80 10.24
CA THR A 42 -5.62 -0.44 10.56
C THR A 42 -7.04 -0.19 10.08
N ALA A 43 -7.41 -0.66 8.88
CA ALA A 43 -8.78 -0.58 8.37
C ALA A 43 -9.77 -1.27 9.33
N ARG A 44 -9.47 -2.51 9.76
CA ARG A 44 -10.31 -3.25 10.74
C ARG A 44 -10.41 -2.53 12.07
N LYS A 45 -9.30 -2.02 12.62
CA LYS A 45 -9.29 -1.23 13.85
C LYS A 45 -10.10 0.07 13.72
N SER A 46 -10.22 0.59 12.51
CA SER A 46 -11.03 1.78 12.19
C SER A 46 -12.50 1.46 11.87
N GLY A 47 -12.94 0.22 12.06
CA GLY A 47 -14.34 -0.19 11.90
C GLY A 47 -14.73 -0.68 10.50
N ALA A 48 -13.76 -0.86 9.58
CA ALA A 48 -14.05 -1.40 8.26
C ALA A 48 -14.33 -2.90 8.28
N ALA A 49 -15.27 -3.34 7.45
CA ALA A 49 -15.34 -4.72 6.99
C ALA A 49 -14.24 -4.97 5.97
N VAL A 50 -13.49 -6.08 6.13
CA VAL A 50 -12.41 -6.44 5.22
C VAL A 50 -12.53 -7.88 4.78
N HIS A 51 -12.51 -8.09 3.49
CA HIS A 51 -12.47 -9.43 2.87
C HIS A 51 -11.45 -9.45 1.72
N TYR A 52 -11.10 -10.64 1.26
CA TYR A 52 -10.09 -10.81 0.21
C TYR A 52 -10.72 -11.36 -1.05
N LYS A 53 -10.18 -10.96 -2.19
CA LYS A 53 -10.59 -11.45 -3.51
C LYS A 53 -9.37 -11.87 -4.31
N ASP A 54 -9.59 -12.83 -5.19
CA ASP A 54 -8.64 -13.18 -6.24
C ASP A 54 -8.74 -12.19 -7.43
N ARG A 55 -7.86 -12.35 -8.40
CA ARG A 55 -7.79 -11.51 -9.60
C ARG A 55 -9.09 -11.41 -10.39
N VAL A 56 -9.92 -12.45 -10.36
CA VAL A 56 -11.21 -12.50 -11.08
C VAL A 56 -12.40 -12.09 -10.22
N GLY A 57 -12.16 -11.70 -8.96
CA GLY A 57 -13.18 -11.16 -8.07
C GLY A 57 -13.82 -12.17 -7.12
N ASN A 58 -13.41 -13.44 -7.14
CA ASN A 58 -13.92 -14.44 -6.21
C ASN A 58 -13.36 -14.22 -4.80
N LYS A 59 -14.19 -14.41 -3.77
CA LYS A 59 -13.73 -14.39 -2.38
C LYS A 59 -12.74 -15.51 -2.12
N THR A 60 -11.71 -15.20 -1.35
CA THR A 60 -10.66 -16.16 -0.95
C THR A 60 -10.27 -15.98 0.51
N HIS A 61 -9.76 -17.06 1.13
CA HIS A 61 -9.16 -17.04 2.46
C HIS A 61 -7.63 -17.22 2.40
N SER A 62 -7.07 -17.33 1.19
CA SER A 62 -5.63 -17.43 0.96
C SER A 62 -5.15 -16.25 0.13
N LEU A 63 -4.08 -15.61 0.55
CA LEU A 63 -3.49 -14.48 -0.14
C LEU A 63 -2.30 -14.93 -0.98
N LEU A 64 -2.25 -14.43 -2.21
CA LEU A 64 -1.14 -14.60 -3.13
C LEU A 64 -0.61 -13.22 -3.52
N PHE A 65 0.56 -12.85 -3.03
CA PHE A 65 1.20 -11.58 -3.37
C PHE A 65 2.10 -11.70 -4.59
N ARG A 66 2.17 -10.64 -5.36
CA ARG A 66 3.13 -10.47 -6.44
C ARG A 66 4.52 -10.24 -5.85
N THR A 67 5.53 -10.71 -6.56
CA THR A 67 6.96 -10.43 -6.30
C THR A 67 7.57 -9.53 -7.39
N SER A 68 6.72 -8.97 -8.23
CA SER A 68 7.08 -7.98 -9.24
C SER A 68 5.84 -7.17 -9.61
N PRO A 69 6.01 -5.91 -10.02
CA PRO A 69 4.89 -5.03 -10.33
C PRO A 69 4.06 -5.53 -11.50
N GLY A 70 2.77 -5.22 -11.45
CA GLY A 70 1.82 -5.66 -12.49
C GLY A 70 0.64 -4.72 -12.65
N ARG A 71 -0.09 -4.92 -13.74
CA ARG A 71 -1.35 -4.23 -14.01
C ARG A 71 -2.52 -5.00 -13.41
N LEU A 72 -3.58 -4.32 -12.99
CA LEU A 72 -4.76 -4.95 -12.38
C LEU A 72 -5.46 -5.95 -13.34
N TRP A 73 -5.45 -5.66 -14.63
CA TRP A 73 -6.06 -6.50 -15.66
C TRP A 73 -5.16 -7.64 -16.17
N SER A 74 -3.86 -7.67 -15.77
CA SER A 74 -2.93 -8.68 -16.30
C SER A 74 -3.31 -10.09 -15.87
N THR A 75 -3.34 -10.99 -16.83
CA THR A 75 -3.58 -12.42 -16.61
C THR A 75 -2.32 -13.25 -16.50
N LYS A 76 -1.16 -12.61 -16.65
CA LYS A 76 0.16 -13.28 -16.64
C LYS A 76 0.44 -13.99 -15.32
N HIS A 77 0.04 -13.38 -14.21
CA HIS A 77 0.21 -13.93 -12.87
C HIS A 77 -1.08 -13.75 -12.06
N ASN A 78 -1.41 -14.75 -11.27
CA ASN A 78 -2.47 -14.63 -10.29
C ASN A 78 -2.00 -13.74 -9.14
N TYR A 79 -2.94 -13.04 -8.53
CA TYR A 79 -2.74 -12.23 -7.33
C TYR A 79 -4.06 -12.12 -6.57
N THR A 80 -3.96 -11.70 -5.32
CA THR A 80 -5.10 -11.40 -4.47
C THR A 80 -4.98 -9.97 -3.92
N TYR A 81 -6.10 -9.43 -3.49
CA TYR A 81 -6.20 -8.09 -2.92
C TYR A 81 -7.22 -8.06 -1.78
N ALA A 82 -7.14 -7.04 -0.93
CA ALA A 82 -8.15 -6.81 0.08
C ALA A 82 -9.19 -5.80 -0.43
N VAL A 83 -10.45 -6.03 -0.08
CA VAL A 83 -11.54 -5.06 -0.21
C VAL A 83 -11.84 -4.52 1.18
N VAL A 84 -11.94 -3.20 1.31
CA VAL A 84 -12.14 -2.47 2.55
C VAL A 84 -13.40 -1.63 2.42
N GLU A 85 -14.36 -1.82 3.32
CA GLU A 85 -15.68 -1.18 3.29
C GLU A 85 -15.96 -0.47 4.63
N PHE A 86 -16.18 0.85 4.58
CA PHE A 86 -16.53 1.70 5.72
C PHE A 86 -17.98 2.16 5.60
N GLY A 87 -18.91 1.43 6.23
CA GLY A 87 -20.33 1.80 6.23
C GLY A 87 -20.83 2.10 4.81
N THR A 88 -21.27 3.34 4.57
CA THR A 88 -21.81 3.82 3.27
C THR A 88 -20.75 4.46 2.36
N ALA A 89 -19.50 4.60 2.82
CA ALA A 89 -18.44 5.16 1.98
C ALA A 89 -18.11 4.23 0.79
N PRO A 90 -17.65 4.76 -0.35
CA PRO A 90 -17.21 3.95 -1.47
C PRO A 90 -16.16 2.91 -1.03
N ALA A 91 -16.27 1.70 -1.54
CA ALA A 91 -15.33 0.64 -1.22
C ALA A 91 -13.93 0.95 -1.75
N LEU A 92 -12.91 0.47 -1.04
CA LEU A 92 -11.52 0.58 -1.43
C LEU A 92 -10.93 -0.79 -1.69
N GLU A 93 -9.93 -0.85 -2.55
CA GLU A 93 -9.10 -2.03 -2.74
C GLU A 93 -7.66 -1.75 -2.27
N VAL A 94 -7.03 -2.72 -1.61
CA VAL A 94 -5.62 -2.68 -1.21
C VAL A 94 -4.83 -3.70 -2.01
N HIS A 95 -3.75 -3.25 -2.62
CA HIS A 95 -2.93 -4.06 -3.54
C HIS A 95 -1.45 -3.99 -3.20
N VAL A 96 -0.69 -5.02 -3.62
CA VAL A 96 0.78 -5.05 -3.61
C VAL A 96 1.29 -5.00 -5.05
N GLY A 97 2.30 -4.19 -5.33
CA GLY A 97 3.01 -4.15 -6.61
C GLY A 97 2.15 -3.78 -7.82
N VAL A 98 1.59 -2.56 -7.85
CA VAL A 98 0.68 -2.12 -8.92
C VAL A 98 1.22 -0.89 -9.64
N TYR A 99 1.13 -0.89 -10.98
CA TYR A 99 1.38 0.29 -11.78
C TYR A 99 0.20 1.26 -11.75
N VAL A 100 0.50 2.53 -11.49
CA VAL A 100 -0.43 3.67 -11.47
C VAL A 100 0.02 4.69 -12.51
N GLN A 101 -0.92 5.29 -13.22
CA GLN A 101 -0.64 6.37 -14.16
C GLN A 101 -0.62 7.71 -13.43
N GLY A 102 0.54 8.36 -13.42
CA GLY A 102 0.71 9.71 -12.90
C GLY A 102 0.07 10.78 -13.80
N SER A 103 0.07 12.01 -13.33
CA SER A 103 -0.47 13.17 -14.06
C SER A 103 0.27 13.47 -15.36
N SER A 104 1.54 13.10 -15.43
CA SER A 104 2.37 13.19 -16.64
C SER A 104 2.04 12.13 -17.71
N GLY A 105 1.21 11.13 -17.37
CA GLY A 105 0.97 9.95 -18.20
C GLY A 105 2.00 8.81 -18.02
N VAL A 106 3.05 9.03 -17.22
CA VAL A 106 4.06 8.02 -16.90
C VAL A 106 3.47 7.02 -15.89
N GLN A 107 3.84 5.74 -16.05
CA GLN A 107 3.45 4.69 -15.11
C GLN A 107 4.48 4.59 -13.98
N HIS A 108 3.99 4.66 -12.75
CA HIS A 108 4.77 4.47 -11.53
C HIS A 108 4.38 3.15 -10.86
N GLU A 109 5.37 2.44 -10.33
CA GLU A 109 5.13 1.33 -9.43
C GLU A 109 4.79 1.86 -8.04
N CYS A 110 3.74 1.30 -7.42
CA CYS A 110 3.41 1.50 -6.00
C CYS A 110 3.54 0.15 -5.28
N ASP A 111 4.41 0.07 -4.29
CA ASP A 111 4.69 -1.16 -3.55
C ASP A 111 3.44 -1.61 -2.77
N VAL A 112 2.76 -0.67 -2.06
CA VAL A 112 1.41 -0.89 -1.50
C VAL A 112 0.51 0.28 -1.88
N LEU A 113 -0.66 -0.05 -2.43
CA LEU A 113 -1.62 0.92 -2.95
C LEU A 113 -3.00 0.72 -2.33
N VAL A 114 -3.63 1.82 -1.87
CA VAL A 114 -5.06 1.87 -1.56
C VAL A 114 -5.76 2.67 -2.65
N LEU A 115 -6.73 2.05 -3.30
CA LEU A 115 -7.36 2.51 -4.53
C LEU A 115 -8.88 2.48 -4.41
N ASP A 116 -9.58 3.43 -5.05
CA ASP A 116 -11.02 3.38 -5.26
C ASP A 116 -11.42 2.08 -5.98
N ALA A 117 -12.41 1.34 -5.46
CA ALA A 117 -12.79 0.03 -5.98
C ALA A 117 -13.45 0.12 -7.37
N ASP A 118 -14.19 1.20 -7.65
CA ASP A 118 -14.81 1.42 -8.96
C ASP A 118 -13.73 1.72 -10.02
N GLU A 119 -12.71 2.49 -9.66
CA GLU A 119 -11.54 2.70 -10.54
C GLU A 119 -10.81 1.38 -10.81
N ALA A 120 -10.62 0.54 -9.79
CA ALA A 120 -9.99 -0.76 -9.96
C ALA A 120 -10.82 -1.68 -10.87
N ALA A 121 -12.15 -1.67 -10.74
CA ALA A 121 -13.06 -2.41 -11.62
C ALA A 121 -12.98 -1.91 -13.06
N LEU A 122 -13.00 -0.59 -13.26
CA LEU A 122 -12.85 0.04 -14.57
C LEU A 122 -11.50 -0.35 -15.22
N CYS A 123 -10.41 -0.30 -14.46
CA CYS A 123 -9.08 -0.68 -14.96
C CYS A 123 -9.01 -2.14 -15.40
N ARG A 124 -9.72 -3.04 -14.70
CA ARG A 124 -9.81 -4.46 -15.11
C ARG A 124 -10.61 -4.65 -16.39
N SER A 125 -11.74 -3.95 -16.56
CA SER A 125 -12.61 -4.06 -17.74
C SER A 125 -11.98 -3.43 -18.99
N GLU A 126 -11.41 -2.24 -18.87
CA GLU A 126 -10.88 -1.47 -19.99
C GLU A 126 -9.39 -1.71 -20.27
N ARG A 127 -8.73 -2.55 -19.44
CA ARG A 127 -7.29 -2.87 -19.53
C ARG A 127 -6.40 -1.61 -19.47
N THR A 128 -6.76 -0.68 -18.59
CA THR A 128 -6.00 0.54 -18.31
C THR A 128 -5.27 0.46 -16.98
N SER A 129 -4.41 1.44 -16.68
CA SER A 129 -3.79 1.61 -15.37
C SER A 129 -4.61 2.57 -14.51
N PRO A 130 -4.68 2.36 -13.18
CA PRO A 130 -5.35 3.29 -12.28
C PRO A 130 -4.80 4.70 -12.40
N ARG A 131 -5.67 5.69 -12.35
CA ARG A 131 -5.31 7.10 -12.32
C ARG A 131 -4.88 7.50 -10.92
N ALA A 132 -3.81 8.28 -10.81
CA ALA A 132 -3.28 8.75 -9.51
C ALA A 132 -4.34 9.46 -8.66
N ALA A 133 -5.24 10.25 -9.28
CA ALA A 133 -6.34 10.95 -8.60
C ALA A 133 -7.36 10.03 -7.91
N LYS A 134 -7.35 8.73 -8.22
CA LYS A 134 -8.22 7.71 -7.64
C LYS A 134 -7.50 6.85 -6.58
N CYS A 135 -6.24 7.14 -6.31
CA CYS A 135 -5.45 6.49 -5.27
C CYS A 135 -5.62 7.23 -3.95
N LEU A 136 -6.05 6.52 -2.92
CA LEU A 136 -6.19 7.08 -1.58
C LEU A 136 -4.85 7.16 -0.86
N LEU A 137 -4.01 6.13 -1.00
CA LEU A 137 -2.72 6.02 -0.32
C LEU A 137 -1.74 5.23 -1.18
N ALA A 138 -0.52 5.74 -1.35
CA ALA A 138 0.60 5.04 -1.96
C ALA A 138 1.75 4.92 -0.96
N ILE A 139 2.21 3.70 -0.69
CA ILE A 139 3.32 3.42 0.23
C ILE A 139 4.49 2.86 -0.57
N GLU A 140 5.64 3.49 -0.44
CA GLU A 140 6.93 2.99 -0.90
C GLU A 140 7.60 2.22 0.23
N CYS A 141 7.97 0.97 -0.03
CA CYS A 141 8.52 0.03 0.95
C CYS A 141 9.99 -0.25 0.66
N LYS A 142 10.89 0.02 1.61
CA LYS A 142 12.32 -0.22 1.41
C LYS A 142 12.90 -1.06 2.53
N TYR A 143 13.43 -2.23 2.17
CA TYR A 143 14.09 -3.15 3.11
C TYR A 143 15.58 -3.28 2.77
N TYR A 144 16.44 -2.75 3.62
CA TYR A 144 17.88 -2.73 3.44
C TYR A 144 18.61 -3.32 4.66
N ALA A 145 19.82 -3.85 4.44
CA ALA A 145 20.63 -4.42 5.51
C ALA A 145 21.25 -3.35 6.42
N ALA A 146 21.63 -2.19 5.88
CA ALA A 146 22.38 -1.17 6.60
C ALA A 146 21.75 0.23 6.57
N TYR A 147 21.49 0.79 5.40
CA TYR A 147 20.93 2.14 5.24
C TYR A 147 20.14 2.25 3.94
N VAL A 148 19.22 3.21 3.87
CA VAL A 148 18.48 3.52 2.64
C VAL A 148 19.30 4.51 1.81
N PRO A 149 19.62 4.18 0.54
CA PRO A 149 20.29 5.12 -0.37
C PRO A 149 19.41 6.32 -0.70
N LEU A 150 20.01 7.52 -0.82
CA LEU A 150 19.28 8.76 -1.08
C LEU A 150 18.50 8.78 -2.41
N ASN A 151 18.96 8.04 -3.43
CA ASN A 151 18.26 7.93 -4.71
C ASN A 151 16.87 7.31 -4.57
N GLN A 152 16.63 6.43 -3.60
CA GLN A 152 15.30 5.87 -3.31
C GLN A 152 14.32 6.99 -2.88
N ALA A 153 14.74 7.83 -1.96
CA ALA A 153 13.94 8.97 -1.54
C ALA A 153 13.70 10.00 -2.65
N ARG A 154 14.70 10.22 -3.52
CA ARG A 154 14.55 11.10 -4.70
C ARG A 154 13.57 10.53 -5.71
N GLY A 155 13.65 9.23 -5.99
CA GLY A 155 12.70 8.54 -6.87
C GLY A 155 11.27 8.65 -6.36
N PHE A 156 11.08 8.35 -5.06
CA PHE A 156 9.77 8.46 -4.42
C PHE A 156 9.22 9.89 -4.39
N ALA A 157 10.06 10.90 -4.19
CA ALA A 157 9.62 12.29 -4.24
C ALA A 157 9.12 12.68 -5.64
N GLY A 158 9.78 12.19 -6.70
CA GLY A 158 9.32 12.36 -8.07
C GLY A 158 7.97 11.67 -8.33
N LEU A 159 7.83 10.41 -7.91
CA LEU A 159 6.58 9.67 -7.96
C LEU A 159 5.45 10.41 -7.22
N SER A 160 5.67 10.78 -5.97
CA SER A 160 4.70 11.49 -5.13
C SER A 160 4.25 12.82 -5.75
N MET A 161 5.16 13.54 -6.43
CA MET A 161 4.86 14.77 -7.14
C MET A 161 3.98 14.51 -8.37
N ASP A 162 4.30 13.51 -9.18
CA ASP A 162 3.56 13.18 -10.39
C ASP A 162 2.18 12.55 -10.08
N MET A 163 2.07 11.86 -8.96
CA MET A 163 0.77 11.39 -8.48
C MET A 163 -0.14 12.51 -7.95
N GLY A 164 0.41 13.72 -7.67
CA GLY A 164 -0.37 14.85 -7.16
C GLY A 164 -0.94 14.65 -5.75
N ASN A 165 -0.51 13.61 -5.05
CA ASN A 165 -1.09 13.20 -3.77
C ASN A 165 -0.02 13.10 -2.66
N ARG A 166 0.69 14.21 -2.41
CA ARG A 166 1.78 14.23 -1.43
C ARG A 166 1.34 13.89 -0.01
N ASP A 167 0.14 14.32 0.38
CA ASP A 167 -0.39 14.11 1.73
C ASP A 167 -0.76 12.65 2.00
N HIS A 168 -0.89 11.85 0.94
CA HIS A 168 -1.22 10.43 1.00
C HIS A 168 -0.14 9.54 0.36
N SER A 169 1.09 10.06 0.24
CA SER A 169 2.28 9.31 -0.16
C SER A 169 3.17 9.09 1.06
N LEU A 170 3.49 7.84 1.36
CA LEU A 170 4.22 7.44 2.56
C LEU A 170 5.47 6.64 2.19
N PHE A 171 6.63 7.09 2.63
CA PHE A 171 7.90 6.36 2.50
C PHE A 171 8.19 5.58 3.78
N VAL A 172 8.27 4.25 3.70
CA VAL A 172 8.52 3.39 4.87
C VAL A 172 9.76 2.54 4.64
N ALA A 173 10.63 2.47 5.65
CA ALA A 173 11.84 1.66 5.58
C ALA A 173 12.15 0.97 6.91
N ASN A 174 12.76 -0.22 6.83
CA ASN A 174 13.21 -0.98 8.00
C ASN A 174 14.45 -0.41 8.69
N VAL A 175 15.17 0.48 8.02
CA VAL A 175 16.38 1.16 8.52
C VAL A 175 16.35 2.65 8.22
N GLY A 176 17.12 3.42 9.00
CA GLY A 176 17.21 4.87 8.84
C GLY A 176 18.33 5.33 7.92
N SER A 177 18.25 6.60 7.53
CA SER A 177 19.30 7.35 6.85
C SER A 177 19.12 8.85 7.09
N GLY A 178 20.10 9.52 7.68
CA GLY A 178 20.05 10.94 7.96
C GLY A 178 19.85 11.81 6.71
N SER A 179 20.42 11.42 5.57
CA SER A 179 20.22 12.12 4.29
C SER A 179 18.80 11.96 3.75
N VAL A 180 18.22 10.75 3.83
CA VAL A 180 16.82 10.49 3.46
C VAL A 180 15.87 11.29 4.33
N THR A 181 16.09 11.29 5.66
CA THR A 181 15.29 12.08 6.61
C THR A 181 15.28 13.56 6.25
N LYS A 182 16.47 14.16 6.06
CA LYS A 182 16.59 15.59 5.71
C LYS A 182 15.91 15.91 4.38
N TYR A 183 16.10 15.04 3.38
CA TYR A 183 15.54 15.23 2.05
C TYR A 183 14.00 15.16 2.06
N LEU A 184 13.41 14.09 2.61
CA LEU A 184 11.95 13.91 2.65
C LEU A 184 11.27 14.98 3.52
N ASN A 185 11.90 15.43 4.63
CA ASN A 185 11.42 16.58 5.40
C ASN A 185 11.31 17.84 4.54
N ARG A 186 12.36 18.15 3.77
CA ARG A 186 12.36 19.31 2.89
C ARG A 186 11.27 19.23 1.82
N GLN A 187 10.97 18.01 1.34
CA GLN A 187 9.91 17.76 0.37
C GLN A 187 8.51 17.71 1.00
N LYS A 188 8.38 17.74 2.33
CA LYS A 188 7.12 17.57 3.09
C LYS A 188 6.42 16.22 2.76
N ILE A 189 7.20 15.17 2.57
CA ILE A 189 6.70 13.82 2.32
C ILE A 189 6.73 13.06 3.65
N ALA A 190 5.59 12.43 3.98
CA ALA A 190 5.46 11.57 5.15
C ALA A 190 6.40 10.36 5.05
N ARG A 191 7.03 10.02 6.17
CA ARG A 191 7.93 8.86 6.24
C ARG A 191 7.97 8.25 7.62
N GLU A 192 8.22 6.94 7.65
CA GLU A 192 8.60 6.21 8.85
C GLU A 192 9.83 5.34 8.55
N LEU A 193 10.90 5.57 9.30
CA LEU A 193 12.15 4.82 9.19
C LEU A 193 12.32 3.97 10.45
N HIS A 194 13.00 2.83 10.35
CA HIS A 194 13.07 1.80 11.39
C HIS A 194 11.74 1.08 11.67
N ALA A 195 10.80 1.13 10.72
CA ALA A 195 9.50 0.53 10.85
C ALA A 195 9.56 -1.01 10.70
N VAL A 196 9.79 -1.70 11.81
CA VAL A 196 9.83 -3.17 11.89
C VAL A 196 8.84 -3.65 12.96
N PRO A 197 8.44 -4.93 12.98
CA PRO A 197 7.58 -5.50 14.02
C PRO A 197 8.04 -5.12 15.43
N GLY A 198 7.11 -4.61 16.25
CA GLY A 198 7.37 -4.18 17.62
C GLY A 198 8.05 -2.83 17.79
N ALA A 199 8.45 -2.15 16.72
CA ALA A 199 9.01 -0.81 16.78
C ALA A 199 7.93 0.27 16.97
N PRO A 200 8.20 1.37 17.71
CA PRO A 200 7.23 2.45 17.92
C PRO A 200 6.84 3.16 16.60
N GLU A 201 7.67 3.13 15.59
CA GLU A 201 7.42 3.70 14.25
C GLU A 201 6.21 3.05 13.55
N ILE A 202 5.84 1.84 13.95
CA ILE A 202 4.62 1.18 13.43
C ILE A 202 3.35 1.96 13.79
N GLU A 203 3.30 2.57 14.97
CA GLU A 203 2.20 3.46 15.36
C GLU A 203 2.15 4.70 14.46
N GLY A 204 3.30 5.25 14.06
CA GLY A 204 3.38 6.34 13.08
C GLY A 204 2.79 5.94 11.73
N VAL A 205 3.21 4.79 11.19
CA VAL A 205 2.64 4.21 9.94
C VAL A 205 1.12 4.05 10.08
N GLN A 206 0.63 3.43 11.16
CA GLN A 206 -0.79 3.20 11.37
C GLN A 206 -1.59 4.51 11.54
N SER A 207 -0.98 5.54 12.14
CA SER A 207 -1.61 6.86 12.29
C SER A 207 -1.85 7.51 10.94
N LEU A 208 -0.83 7.53 10.07
CA LEU A 208 -0.95 8.09 8.71
C LEU A 208 -1.98 7.34 7.86
N ILE A 209 -2.00 6.02 7.94
CA ILE A 209 -3.03 5.19 7.27
C ILE A 209 -4.43 5.53 7.79
N ARG A 210 -4.59 5.68 9.11
CA ARG A 210 -5.86 6.02 9.76
C ARG A 210 -6.37 7.40 9.34
N GLU A 211 -5.47 8.38 9.20
CA GLU A 211 -5.82 9.72 8.69
C GLU A 211 -6.33 9.66 7.26
N ALA A 212 -5.70 8.88 6.38
CA ALA A 212 -6.17 8.67 5.02
C ALA A 212 -7.59 8.06 4.99
N PHE A 213 -7.85 7.04 5.81
CA PHE A 213 -9.19 6.44 5.91
C PHE A 213 -10.23 7.42 6.48
N LYS A 214 -9.90 8.19 7.52
CA LYS A 214 -10.79 9.23 8.06
C LYS A 214 -11.14 10.27 7.00
N ALA A 215 -10.17 10.73 6.23
CA ALA A 215 -10.40 11.69 5.15
C ALA A 215 -11.29 11.10 4.03
N HIS A 216 -11.18 9.80 3.76
CA HIS A 216 -12.03 9.09 2.79
C HIS A 216 -13.51 9.06 3.28
N VAL A 217 -13.72 8.60 4.50
CA VAL A 217 -15.08 8.52 5.10
C VAL A 217 -15.71 9.92 5.23
N GLY A 218 -14.95 10.91 5.70
CA GLY A 218 -15.47 12.27 5.89
C GLY A 218 -15.88 12.95 4.58
N ARG A 219 -15.22 12.66 3.46
CA ARG A 219 -15.65 13.15 2.13
C ARG A 219 -16.98 12.53 1.69
N SER A 220 -17.20 11.26 2.02
CA SER A 220 -18.43 10.55 1.66
C SER A 220 -19.63 11.07 2.44
N ASP A 221 -19.48 11.35 3.74
CA ASP A 221 -20.53 11.92 4.58
C ASP A 221 -20.90 13.34 4.15
N SER A 222 -19.96 14.11 3.64
CA SER A 222 -20.20 15.47 3.11
C SER A 222 -21.01 15.45 1.82
N ASN A 223 -20.84 14.43 0.99
CA ASN A 223 -21.59 14.26 -0.27
C ASN A 223 -23.02 13.74 -0.07
N LEU A 224 -23.35 13.20 1.13
CA LEU A 224 -24.69 12.73 1.48
C LEU A 224 -25.59 13.85 2.06
N ARG A 225 -25.05 15.05 2.29
CA ARG A 225 -25.76 16.21 2.89
C ARG A 225 -26.23 17.27 1.90
N ILE A 226 -26.25 16.95 0.59
CA ILE A 226 -26.78 17.86 -0.46
C ILE A 226 -28.13 17.37 -0.95
#